data_7c8ddf918f30b7f1987ca2016cbd3bf4
#
_entry.id   7c8ddf918f30b7f1987ca2016cbd3bf4
#
_cell.length_a   1.000
_cell.length_b   1.000
_cell.length_c   1.000
_cell.angle_alpha   90.00
_cell.angle_beta   90.00
_cell.angle_gamma   90.00
#
_symmetry.space_group_name_H-M   'P 1'
#
loop_
_entity.id
_entity.type
_entity.pdbx_description
1 polymer ?
#
loop_
_entity_poly.entity_id
_entity_poly.type
_entity_poly.pdbx_seq_one_letter_code
_entity_poly.pdbx_strand_id
1 'polypeptide(L)'
;MFHPEAAVEFEEAVQFYRPRGRTLGDRYAREVRATIARIVGTPNRWRILDADVRLCRLRVFPYVVLYTIEPDYILIVAVMHGKRRPGYWRHRLES
;
A
#
# COMPACT_ATOMS: atom_id res chain seq x y z
N MET A 1 4.53 3.27 -9.24
CA MET A 1 3.39 4.16 -9.62
C MET A 1 2.20 3.91 -8.73
N PHE A 2 1.60 4.95 -8.20
CA PHE A 2 0.42 4.82 -7.36
C PHE A 2 -0.84 5.00 -8.20
N HIS A 3 -1.82 4.12 -8.00
CA HIS A 3 -3.17 4.45 -8.44
C HIS A 3 -3.60 5.73 -7.70
N PRO A 4 -4.31 6.66 -8.36
CA PRO A 4 -4.69 7.93 -7.70
C PRO A 4 -5.40 7.76 -6.35
N GLU A 5 -6.29 6.77 -6.23
CA GLU A 5 -6.98 6.52 -4.97
C GLU A 5 -6.05 5.94 -3.91
N ALA A 6 -5.03 5.20 -4.31
CA ALA A 6 -4.02 4.70 -3.37
C ALA A 6 -3.16 5.85 -2.84
N ALA A 7 -2.83 6.82 -3.68
CA ALA A 7 -2.11 8.01 -3.26
C ALA A 7 -2.92 8.81 -2.23
N VAL A 8 -4.22 8.94 -2.44
CA VAL A 8 -5.10 9.59 -1.48
C VAL A 8 -5.13 8.83 -0.16
N GLU A 9 -5.24 7.51 -0.20
CA GLU A 9 -5.22 6.67 1.01
C GLU A 9 -3.94 6.87 1.81
N PHE A 10 -2.80 6.89 1.12
CA PHE A 10 -1.52 7.12 1.76
C PHE A 10 -1.50 8.47 2.48
N GLU A 11 -1.92 9.51 1.80
CA GLU A 11 -1.91 10.87 2.35
C GLU A 11 -2.89 11.01 3.51
N GLU A 12 -4.07 10.44 3.40
CA GLU A 12 -5.06 10.47 4.48
C GLU A 12 -4.55 9.76 5.73
N ALA A 13 -3.84 8.65 5.58
CA ALA A 13 -3.28 7.94 6.71
C ALA A 13 -2.16 8.75 7.38
N VAL A 14 -1.33 9.42 6.58
CA VAL A 14 -0.29 10.33 7.13
C VAL A 14 -0.96 11.41 7.97
N GLN A 15 -2.02 12.04 7.45
CA GLN A 15 -2.75 13.08 8.17
C GLN A 15 -3.43 12.54 9.43
N PHE A 16 -3.89 11.30 9.39
CA PHE A 16 -4.47 10.65 10.57
C PHE A 16 -3.44 10.53 11.70
N TYR A 17 -2.21 10.14 11.37
CA TYR A 17 -1.18 9.90 12.38
C TYR A 17 -0.51 11.16 12.89
N ARG A 18 -0.42 12.23 12.11
CA ARG A 18 0.30 13.45 12.50
C ARG A 18 -0.13 14.02 13.85
N PRO A 19 -1.43 14.22 14.13
CA PRO A 19 -1.83 14.78 15.42
C PRO A 19 -1.75 13.80 16.59
N ARG A 20 -1.52 12.52 16.31
CA ARG A 20 -1.53 11.47 17.34
C ARG A 20 -0.17 11.19 17.93
N GLY A 21 0.88 11.68 17.30
CA GLY A 21 2.24 11.56 17.80
C GLY A 21 3.17 12.42 16.99
N ARG A 22 4.13 13.05 17.67
CA ARG A 22 5.01 14.08 17.11
C ARG A 22 5.69 13.66 15.81
N THR A 23 6.11 12.38 15.72
CA THR A 23 6.82 11.87 14.55
C THR A 23 6.07 10.72 13.89
N LEU A 24 4.86 10.44 14.34
CA LEU A 24 4.16 9.22 13.94
C LEU A 24 3.78 9.24 12.46
N GLY A 25 3.33 10.37 11.94
CA GLY A 25 3.03 10.52 10.53
C GLY A 25 4.25 10.29 9.65
N ASP A 26 5.41 10.84 10.07
CA ASP A 26 6.66 10.66 9.32
C ASP A 26 7.14 9.22 9.36
N ARG A 27 7.00 8.56 10.51
CA ARG A 27 7.36 7.15 10.66
C ARG A 27 6.49 6.26 9.77
N TYR A 28 5.19 6.54 9.72
CA TYR A 28 4.27 5.83 8.85
C TYR A 28 4.67 5.99 7.38
N ALA A 29 4.90 7.24 6.95
CA ALA A 29 5.29 7.52 5.58
C ALA A 29 6.58 6.80 5.20
N ARG A 30 7.59 6.82 6.09
CA ARG A 30 8.84 6.11 5.87
C ARG A 30 8.64 4.61 5.75
N GLU A 31 7.79 4.03 6.58
CA GLU A 31 7.56 2.59 6.54
C GLU A 31 6.82 2.17 5.27
N VAL A 32 5.88 2.97 4.78
CA VAL A 32 5.23 2.69 3.50
C VAL A 32 6.26 2.72 2.37
N ARG A 33 7.13 3.73 2.35
CA ARG A 33 8.17 3.82 1.32
C ARG A 33 9.15 2.65 1.40
N ALA A 34 9.53 2.24 2.61
CA ALA A 34 10.41 1.08 2.80
C ALA A 34 9.73 -0.21 2.34
N THR A 35 8.44 -0.35 2.58
CA THR A 35 7.66 -1.50 2.13
C THR A 35 7.63 -1.56 0.61
N ILE A 36 7.38 -0.42 -0.03
CA ILE A 36 7.38 -0.32 -1.50
C ILE A 36 8.76 -0.64 -2.06
N ALA A 37 9.83 -0.18 -1.42
CA ALA A 37 11.19 -0.49 -1.85
C ALA A 37 11.46 -2.01 -1.80
N ARG A 38 10.97 -2.69 -0.75
CA ARG A 38 11.08 -4.16 -0.68
C ARG A 38 10.29 -4.84 -1.79
N ILE A 39 9.10 -4.32 -2.11
CA ILE A 39 8.28 -4.84 -3.22
C ILE A 39 9.04 -4.70 -4.54
N VAL A 40 9.56 -3.52 -4.82
CA VAL A 40 10.27 -3.25 -6.08
C VAL A 40 11.51 -4.14 -6.21
N GLY A 41 12.21 -4.38 -5.10
CA GLY A 41 13.40 -5.22 -5.10
C GLY A 41 13.13 -6.69 -5.37
N THR A 42 11.97 -7.22 -4.92
CA THR A 42 11.62 -8.64 -5.07
C THR A 42 10.11 -8.79 -5.28
N PRO A 43 9.57 -8.30 -6.42
CA PRO A 43 8.11 -8.20 -6.56
C PRO A 43 7.38 -9.55 -6.57
N ASN A 44 8.05 -10.62 -6.96
CA ASN A 44 7.43 -11.95 -7.02
C ASN A 44 7.46 -12.69 -5.68
N ARG A 45 8.09 -12.13 -4.66
CA ARG A 45 8.25 -12.77 -3.36
C ARG A 45 6.95 -12.80 -2.54
N TRP A 46 6.16 -11.74 -2.65
CA TRP A 46 5.00 -11.55 -1.77
C TRP A 46 3.79 -12.32 -2.28
N ARG A 47 2.92 -12.74 -1.36
CA ARG A 47 1.85 -13.65 -1.71
C ARG A 47 0.78 -12.99 -2.57
N ILE A 48 0.19 -13.79 -3.44
CA ILE A 48 -0.95 -13.38 -4.25
C ILE A 48 -2.18 -13.42 -3.36
N LEU A 49 -2.92 -12.30 -3.32
CA LEU A 49 -4.15 -12.18 -2.57
C LEU A 49 -5.36 -12.62 -3.41
N ASP A 50 -5.42 -12.11 -4.66
CA ASP A 50 -6.56 -12.34 -5.53
C ASP A 50 -6.11 -12.00 -6.95
N ALA A 51 -6.44 -12.87 -7.93
CA ALA A 51 -5.99 -12.73 -9.32
C ALA A 51 -4.47 -12.48 -9.34
N ASP A 52 -4.02 -11.35 -9.86
CA ASP A 52 -2.60 -11.00 -9.89
C ASP A 52 -2.23 -9.91 -8.88
N VAL A 53 -3.12 -9.60 -7.96
CA VAL A 53 -2.86 -8.62 -6.89
C VAL A 53 -2.12 -9.29 -5.75
N ARG A 54 -0.99 -8.72 -5.38
CA ARG A 54 -0.15 -9.20 -4.28
C ARG A 54 -0.24 -8.28 -3.08
N LEU A 55 0.09 -8.83 -1.92
CA LEU A 55 -0.05 -8.14 -0.63
C LEU A 55 1.29 -8.17 0.11
N CYS A 56 1.72 -7.00 0.60
CA CYS A 56 2.88 -6.89 1.48
C CYS A 56 2.49 -6.07 2.70
N ARG A 57 2.63 -6.67 3.89
CA ARG A 57 2.28 -6.00 5.15
C ARG A 57 3.38 -5.05 5.59
N LEU A 58 2.98 -3.92 6.18
CA LEU A 58 3.91 -3.10 6.94
C LEU A 58 4.33 -3.86 8.21
N ARG A 59 5.49 -3.51 8.76
CA ARG A 59 6.03 -4.21 9.93
C ARG A 59 5.41 -3.76 11.23
N VAL A 60 5.23 -2.45 11.41
CA VAL A 60 4.78 -1.87 12.67
C VAL A 60 3.33 -1.40 12.60
N PHE A 61 2.97 -0.73 11.51
CA PHE A 61 1.62 -0.19 11.35
C PHE A 61 0.67 -1.27 10.82
N PRO A 62 -0.62 -1.25 11.23
CA PRO A 62 -1.58 -2.26 10.79
C PRO A 62 -2.12 -1.98 9.38
N TYR A 63 -1.21 -1.73 8.45
CA TYR A 63 -1.53 -1.42 7.06
C TYR A 63 -0.86 -2.44 6.14
N VAL A 64 -1.42 -2.56 4.94
CA VAL A 64 -0.85 -3.41 3.89
C VAL A 64 -0.78 -2.62 2.60
N VAL A 65 0.18 -2.98 1.76
CA VAL A 65 0.31 -2.44 0.41
C VAL A 65 -0.14 -3.53 -0.55
N LEU A 66 -1.11 -3.21 -1.40
CA LEU A 66 -1.55 -4.10 -2.48
C LEU A 66 -0.96 -3.58 -3.78
N TYR A 67 -0.46 -4.49 -4.61
CA TYR A 67 0.18 -4.09 -5.85
C TYR A 67 0.02 -5.15 -6.94
N THR A 68 0.19 -4.72 -8.18
CA THR A 68 0.31 -5.61 -9.33
C THR A 68 1.64 -5.38 -10.02
N ILE A 69 2.13 -6.43 -10.68
CA ILE A 69 3.36 -6.35 -11.48
C ILE A 69 2.93 -6.11 -12.92
N GLU A 70 3.20 -4.90 -13.42
CA GLU A 70 2.91 -4.53 -14.80
C GLU A 70 4.16 -4.73 -15.66
N PRO A 71 4.05 -4.70 -17.00
CA PRO A 71 5.24 -4.95 -17.84
C PRO A 71 6.39 -4.01 -17.56
N ASP A 72 6.15 -2.73 -17.30
CA ASP A 72 7.19 -1.73 -17.16
C ASP A 72 7.26 -1.09 -15.77
N TYR A 73 6.37 -1.46 -14.85
CA TYR A 73 6.32 -0.82 -13.52
C TYR A 73 5.54 -1.67 -12.53
N ILE A 74 5.63 -1.30 -11.26
CA ILE A 74 4.79 -1.84 -10.20
C ILE A 74 3.67 -0.83 -9.96
N LEU A 75 2.43 -1.28 -10.01
CA LEU A 75 1.28 -0.44 -9.70
C LEU A 75 0.88 -0.66 -8.24
N ILE A 76 0.94 0.40 -7.44
CA ILE A 76 0.42 0.36 -6.07
C ILE A 76 -1.09 0.59 -6.14
N VAL A 77 -1.84 -0.45 -5.88
CA VAL A 77 -3.31 -0.48 -6.01
C VAL A 77 -3.99 0.10 -4.78
N ALA A 78 -3.42 -0.18 -3.61
CA ALA A 78 -4.01 0.28 -2.35
C ALA A 78 -2.95 0.34 -1.26
N VAL A 79 -3.12 1.32 -0.35
CA VAL A 79 -2.40 1.39 0.91
C VAL A 79 -3.50 1.40 1.97
N MET A 80 -3.84 0.24 2.52
CA MET A 80 -5.07 0.08 3.28
C MET A 80 -4.82 -0.44 4.68
N HIS A 81 -5.68 -0.05 5.61
CA HIS A 81 -5.72 -0.67 6.92
C HIS A 81 -6.11 -2.15 6.76
N GLY A 82 -5.49 -3.02 7.56
CA GLY A 82 -5.71 -4.47 7.45
C GLY A 82 -7.14 -4.91 7.73
N LYS A 83 -7.95 -4.07 8.36
CA LYS A 83 -9.37 -4.36 8.65
C LYS A 83 -10.33 -3.78 7.62
N ARG A 84 -9.81 -3.18 6.55
CA ARG A 84 -10.66 -2.60 5.51
C ARG A 84 -11.48 -3.71 4.83
N ARG A 85 -12.68 -3.37 4.35
CA ARG A 85 -13.58 -4.31 3.68
C ARG A 85 -12.87 -5.00 2.50
N PRO A 86 -12.91 -6.35 2.44
CA PRO A 86 -12.26 -7.06 1.35
C PRO A 86 -12.77 -6.63 -0.03
N GLY A 87 -11.85 -6.42 -0.97
CA GLY A 87 -12.20 -6.15 -2.35
C GLY A 87 -12.67 -4.74 -2.66
N TYR A 88 -12.68 -3.82 -1.69
CA TYR A 88 -13.14 -2.45 -1.94
C TYR A 88 -12.30 -1.74 -3.03
N TRP A 89 -11.11 -2.23 -3.26
CA TRP A 89 -10.15 -1.67 -4.22
C TRP A 89 -10.32 -2.20 -5.65
N ARG A 90 -11.18 -3.21 -5.86
CA ARG A 90 -11.24 -3.92 -7.15
C ARG A 90 -11.59 -3.02 -8.32
N HIS A 91 -12.43 -2.02 -8.10
CA HIS A 91 -12.79 -1.06 -9.16
C HIS A 91 -11.57 -0.32 -9.73
N ARG A 92 -10.48 -0.24 -8.97
CA ARG A 92 -9.26 0.47 -9.39
C ARG A 92 -8.53 -0.24 -10.51
N LEU A 93 -8.82 -1.51 -10.71
CA LEU A 93 -8.18 -2.33 -11.74
C LEU A 93 -9.06 -2.49 -12.97
N GLU A 94 -10.26 -1.96 -12.94
CA GLU A 94 -11.16 -1.98 -14.09
C GLU A 94 -10.76 -0.87 -15.07
N SER A 95 -10.67 -1.23 -16.33
CA SER A 95 -10.32 -0.27 -17.38
C SER A 95 -11.52 0.38 -18.00
#